data_4d53e2fc00cb9cc36a14771bc98b610d
#
_entry.id   4d53e2fc00cb9cc36a14771bc98b610d
#
_cell.length_a   1.000
_cell.length_b   1.000
_cell.length_c   1.000
_cell.angle_alpha   90.00
_cell.angle_beta   90.00
_cell.angle_gamma   90.00
#
_symmetry.space_group_name_H-M   'P 1'
#
loop_
_entity.id
_entity.type
_entity.pdbx_description
1 polymer ?
#
loop_
_entity_poly.entity_id
_entity_poly.type
_entity_poly.pdbx_seq_one_letter_code
_entity_poly.pdbx_strand_id
1 'polypeptide(L)'
;KGAVDNTSLIVVRDTSGSMGSSATGTTQSCFDIAKALALFFSEMLPKGSFANSWIEFNSVAKMHSWKGSTPYEKWTNDKSKYIGSTNFQSVIKLFCDIKQKGVNESEFPTGILCISDSEFNPTQLNSTNVKAALFSLRNAGFSKDYVNNFKIVLWNLQSNHHGSTTGKKFETFGNVKNVFYFSGYDGSTVAFLTGSDQH
;
A
#
# COMPACT_ATOMS: atom_id res chain seq x y z
N LYS A 1 -6.32 17.54 -12.90
CA LYS A 1 -6.51 16.22 -13.53
C LYS A 1 -5.58 15.23 -12.85
N GLY A 2 -6.06 14.47 -11.90
CA GLY A 2 -5.29 13.52 -11.11
C GLY A 2 -6.15 12.38 -10.59
N ALA A 3 -7.26 12.08 -11.24
CA ALA A 3 -8.05 10.92 -10.90
C ALA A 3 -7.23 9.66 -11.19
N VAL A 4 -7.19 8.79 -10.20
CA VAL A 4 -6.57 7.48 -10.29
C VAL A 4 -7.57 6.55 -10.99
N ASP A 5 -7.83 6.80 -12.28
CA ASP A 5 -8.74 5.98 -13.07
C ASP A 5 -8.25 4.53 -13.11
N ASN A 6 -9.13 3.59 -12.79
CA ASN A 6 -8.91 2.13 -12.80
C ASN A 6 -7.72 1.63 -11.98
N THR A 7 -7.48 2.19 -10.81
CA THR A 7 -6.37 1.75 -9.96
C THR A 7 -6.84 0.66 -9.01
N SER A 8 -6.29 -0.51 -9.16
CA SER A 8 -6.35 -1.57 -8.14
C SER A 8 -5.06 -1.52 -7.31
N LEU A 9 -5.18 -1.16 -6.05
CA LEU A 9 -4.05 -1.10 -5.12
C LEU A 9 -4.10 -2.28 -4.15
N ILE A 10 -3.00 -3.04 -4.07
CA ILE A 10 -2.86 -3.98 -2.97
C ILE A 10 -2.27 -3.27 -1.76
N VAL A 11 -2.91 -3.46 -0.60
CA VAL A 11 -2.40 -2.87 0.64
C VAL A 11 -1.20 -3.67 1.14
N VAL A 12 -0.14 -2.92 1.45
CA VAL A 12 1.05 -3.39 2.14
C VAL A 12 0.98 -2.86 3.56
N ARG A 13 0.62 -3.73 4.52
CA ARG A 13 0.43 -3.37 5.93
C ARG A 13 1.73 -3.46 6.70
N ASP A 14 2.10 -2.38 7.36
CA ASP A 14 3.06 -2.42 8.44
C ASP A 14 2.44 -3.15 9.65
N THR A 15 3.14 -4.14 10.14
CA THR A 15 2.75 -4.93 11.33
C THR A 15 3.75 -4.75 12.48
N SER A 16 4.55 -3.69 12.46
CA SER A 16 5.48 -3.36 13.55
C SER A 16 4.74 -3.04 14.86
N GLY A 17 5.41 -3.18 15.99
CA GLY A 17 4.81 -2.97 17.31
C GLY A 17 4.27 -1.55 17.54
N SER A 18 4.87 -0.54 16.90
CA SER A 18 4.45 0.86 16.95
C SER A 18 3.05 1.09 16.38
N MET A 19 2.60 0.24 15.45
CA MET A 19 1.25 0.28 14.87
C MET A 19 0.11 0.12 15.89
N GLY A 20 0.41 -0.28 17.12
CA GLY A 20 -0.53 -0.26 18.25
C GLY A 20 -0.91 1.13 18.72
N SER A 21 -0.16 2.17 18.35
CA SER A 21 -0.45 3.57 18.67
C SER A 21 -1.68 4.07 17.91
N SER A 22 -2.38 5.05 18.50
CA SER A 22 -3.52 5.69 17.84
C SER A 22 -3.09 6.51 16.63
N ALA A 23 -3.86 6.46 15.56
CA ALA A 23 -3.66 7.34 14.41
C ALA A 23 -4.04 8.79 14.75
N THR A 24 -3.42 9.74 14.09
CA THR A 24 -3.64 11.17 14.36
C THR A 24 -5.12 11.55 14.18
N GLY A 25 -5.67 12.19 15.20
CA GLY A 25 -7.06 12.67 15.18
C GLY A 25 -8.12 11.60 15.50
N THR A 26 -7.74 10.41 15.93
CA THR A 26 -8.65 9.33 16.30
C THR A 26 -8.15 8.54 17.49
N THR A 27 -9.04 7.77 18.12
CA THR A 27 -8.69 6.79 19.18
C THR A 27 -8.39 5.39 18.63
N GLN A 28 -8.56 5.20 17.31
CA GLN A 28 -8.31 3.91 16.67
C GLN A 28 -6.81 3.68 16.48
N SER A 29 -6.36 2.45 16.67
CA SER A 29 -4.96 2.09 16.42
C SER A 29 -4.64 2.17 14.92
N CYS A 30 -3.40 2.54 14.59
CA CYS A 30 -2.91 2.47 13.21
C CYS A 30 -3.05 1.06 12.64
N PHE A 31 -2.87 0.04 13.47
CA PHE A 31 -3.02 -1.37 13.09
C PHE A 31 -4.45 -1.70 12.62
N ASP A 32 -5.46 -1.28 13.38
CA ASP A 32 -6.86 -1.55 13.02
C ASP A 32 -7.30 -0.77 11.79
N ILE A 33 -6.86 0.49 11.67
CA ILE A 33 -7.12 1.29 10.47
C ILE A 33 -6.48 0.65 9.25
N ALA A 34 -5.21 0.25 9.32
CA ALA A 34 -4.50 -0.41 8.23
C ALA A 34 -5.17 -1.74 7.86
N LYS A 35 -5.69 -2.49 8.85
CA LYS A 35 -6.45 -3.72 8.63
C LYS A 35 -7.78 -3.46 7.91
N ALA A 36 -8.51 -2.43 8.33
CA ALA A 36 -9.78 -2.05 7.70
C ALA A 36 -9.56 -1.61 6.24
N LEU A 37 -8.53 -0.79 5.99
CA LEU A 37 -8.17 -0.37 4.65
C LEU A 37 -7.71 -1.54 3.78
N ALA A 38 -6.92 -2.47 4.33
CA ALA A 38 -6.51 -3.66 3.60
C ALA A 38 -7.71 -4.54 3.20
N LEU A 39 -8.68 -4.68 4.09
CA LEU A 39 -9.92 -5.41 3.79
C LEU A 39 -10.71 -4.70 2.69
N PHE A 40 -10.90 -3.39 2.80
CA PHE A 40 -11.61 -2.58 1.83
C PHE A 40 -10.97 -2.63 0.43
N PHE A 41 -9.67 -2.37 0.32
CA PHE A 41 -8.98 -2.38 -0.97
C PHE A 41 -8.87 -3.77 -1.58
N SER A 42 -8.88 -4.84 -0.77
CA SER A 42 -8.83 -6.20 -1.29
C SER A 42 -10.06 -6.59 -2.12
N GLU A 43 -11.20 -5.93 -1.90
CA GLU A 43 -12.42 -6.16 -2.69
C GLU A 43 -12.33 -5.56 -4.12
N MET A 44 -11.40 -4.64 -4.33
CA MET A 44 -11.18 -3.98 -5.63
C MET A 44 -10.02 -4.59 -6.42
N LEU A 45 -9.37 -5.63 -5.90
CA LEU A 45 -8.29 -6.30 -6.59
C LEU A 45 -8.81 -7.13 -7.79
N PRO A 46 -8.00 -7.28 -8.87
CA PRO A 46 -8.35 -8.13 -9.98
C PRO A 46 -8.60 -9.56 -9.51
N LYS A 47 -9.45 -10.28 -10.25
CA LYS A 47 -9.60 -11.73 -10.06
C LYS A 47 -8.29 -12.42 -10.41
N GLY A 48 -7.93 -13.45 -9.64
CA GLY A 48 -6.72 -14.24 -9.87
C GLY A 48 -5.83 -14.30 -8.65
N SER A 49 -4.53 -14.30 -8.87
CA SER A 49 -3.52 -14.59 -7.83
C SER A 49 -3.48 -13.60 -6.67
N PHE A 50 -3.95 -12.36 -6.88
CA PHE A 50 -3.98 -11.33 -5.83
C PHE A 50 -5.38 -11.09 -5.25
N ALA A 51 -6.40 -11.75 -5.78
CA ALA A 51 -7.77 -11.58 -5.31
C ALA A 51 -7.89 -11.82 -3.80
N ASN A 52 -8.65 -10.95 -3.11
CA ASN A 52 -8.95 -11.11 -1.69
C ASN A 52 -7.70 -11.21 -0.80
N SER A 53 -6.65 -10.44 -1.11
CA SER A 53 -5.36 -10.53 -0.42
C SER A 53 -4.81 -9.17 0.02
N TRP A 54 -3.78 -9.22 0.86
CA TRP A 54 -2.97 -8.10 1.30
C TRP A 54 -1.54 -8.57 1.54
N ILE A 55 -0.59 -7.66 1.62
CA ILE A 55 0.82 -7.98 1.83
C ILE A 55 1.23 -7.51 3.22
N GLU A 56 1.89 -8.38 3.96
CA GLU A 56 2.55 -8.05 5.21
C GLU A 56 3.89 -7.38 4.90
N PHE A 57 4.09 -6.18 5.46
CA PHE A 57 5.29 -5.40 5.32
C PHE A 57 6.27 -5.76 6.43
N ASN A 58 7.18 -6.66 6.12
CA ASN A 58 8.17 -7.19 7.03
C ASN A 58 9.54 -7.24 6.34
N SER A 59 10.59 -7.71 7.03
CA SER A 59 11.91 -8.00 6.45
C SER A 59 11.82 -8.86 5.19
N VAL A 60 10.85 -9.78 5.16
CA VAL A 60 10.43 -10.52 3.97
C VAL A 60 8.93 -10.31 3.79
N ALA A 61 8.54 -9.69 2.67
CA ALA A 61 7.13 -9.49 2.35
C ALA A 61 6.41 -10.82 2.15
N LYS A 62 5.21 -10.93 2.75
CA LYS A 62 4.36 -12.11 2.62
C LYS A 62 2.96 -11.69 2.18
N MET A 63 2.43 -12.38 1.18
CA MET A 63 1.03 -12.23 0.78
C MET A 63 0.14 -13.09 1.65
N HIS A 64 -0.93 -12.49 2.17
CA HIS A 64 -1.96 -13.14 2.96
C HIS A 64 -3.30 -13.03 2.24
N SER A 65 -4.09 -14.09 2.27
CA SER A 65 -5.47 -14.08 1.78
C SER A 65 -6.44 -14.02 2.95
N TRP A 66 -7.48 -13.19 2.80
CA TRP A 66 -8.55 -13.12 3.79
C TRP A 66 -9.32 -14.44 3.83
N LYS A 67 -9.66 -14.87 5.04
CA LYS A 67 -10.44 -16.09 5.29
C LYS A 67 -11.83 -15.75 5.79
N GLY A 68 -12.85 -16.18 5.09
CA GLY A 68 -14.25 -15.91 5.39
C GLY A 68 -15.00 -15.29 4.21
N SER A 69 -16.32 -15.35 4.27
CA SER A 69 -17.23 -14.85 3.23
C SER A 69 -17.71 -13.43 3.52
N THR A 70 -17.75 -13.04 4.79
CA THR A 70 -18.17 -11.70 5.22
C THR A 70 -17.00 -10.86 5.72
N PRO A 71 -17.11 -9.52 5.69
CA PRO A 71 -16.09 -8.64 6.27
C PRO A 71 -15.80 -8.96 7.74
N TYR A 72 -16.82 -9.32 8.51
CA TYR A 72 -16.67 -9.70 9.91
C TYR A 72 -15.85 -10.98 10.09
N GLU A 73 -16.14 -12.02 9.29
CA GLU A 73 -15.36 -13.27 9.30
C GLU A 73 -13.91 -13.04 8.87
N LYS A 74 -13.69 -12.27 7.81
CA LYS A 74 -12.36 -11.88 7.35
C LYS A 74 -11.58 -11.15 8.45
N TRP A 75 -12.24 -10.21 9.12
CA TRP A 75 -11.67 -9.46 10.24
C TRP A 75 -11.27 -10.36 11.42
N THR A 76 -12.16 -11.23 11.86
CA THR A 76 -11.93 -12.08 13.03
C THR A 76 -10.95 -13.23 12.76
N ASN A 77 -10.86 -13.68 11.51
CA ASN A 77 -9.94 -14.74 11.11
C ASN A 77 -8.52 -14.25 10.82
N ASP A 78 -8.30 -12.93 10.68
CA ASP A 78 -6.96 -12.38 10.55
C ASP A 78 -6.23 -12.47 11.90
N LYS A 79 -5.22 -13.33 11.94
CA LYS A 79 -4.36 -13.58 13.12
C LYS A 79 -3.00 -12.90 12.99
N SER A 80 -2.89 -11.89 12.13
CA SER A 80 -1.66 -11.11 12.01
C SER A 80 -1.26 -10.51 13.36
N LYS A 81 0.03 -10.55 13.65
CA LYS A 81 0.60 -10.08 14.92
C LYS A 81 1.56 -8.94 14.65
N TYR A 82 1.84 -8.16 15.67
CA TYR A 82 2.87 -7.12 15.64
C TYR A 82 4.26 -7.78 15.50
N ILE A 83 4.82 -7.80 14.31
CA ILE A 83 6.14 -8.37 14.04
C ILE A 83 6.80 -7.56 12.90
N GLY A 84 8.03 -7.09 13.12
CA GLY A 84 8.95 -6.86 12.04
C GLY A 84 9.49 -5.46 11.80
N SER A 85 10.38 -5.43 10.84
CA SER A 85 10.98 -4.25 10.22
C SER A 85 10.52 -4.15 8.77
N THR A 86 10.44 -2.93 8.25
CA THR A 86 9.90 -2.65 6.91
C THR A 86 10.99 -2.74 5.85
N ASN A 87 10.80 -3.57 4.82
CA ASN A 87 11.69 -3.65 3.67
C ASN A 87 10.90 -3.55 2.35
N PHE A 88 10.89 -2.35 1.77
CA PHE A 88 10.20 -2.06 0.51
C PHE A 88 10.65 -2.96 -0.65
N GLN A 89 11.94 -3.25 -0.75
CA GLN A 89 12.48 -4.07 -1.84
C GLN A 89 11.94 -5.51 -1.79
N SER A 90 11.60 -6.02 -0.60
CA SER A 90 11.00 -7.35 -0.46
C SER A 90 9.61 -7.44 -1.08
N VAL A 91 8.84 -6.34 -1.07
CA VAL A 91 7.51 -6.27 -1.71
C VAL A 91 7.68 -6.36 -3.23
N ILE A 92 8.60 -5.61 -3.80
CA ILE A 92 8.89 -5.64 -5.24
C ILE A 92 9.40 -7.02 -5.66
N LYS A 93 10.28 -7.62 -4.83
CA LYS A 93 10.75 -8.99 -5.08
C LYS A 93 9.59 -9.99 -5.12
N LEU A 94 8.63 -9.87 -4.22
CA LEU A 94 7.44 -10.73 -4.21
C LEU A 94 6.66 -10.65 -5.54
N PHE A 95 6.46 -9.43 -6.08
CA PHE A 95 5.84 -9.24 -7.40
C PHE A 95 6.64 -9.93 -8.50
N CYS A 96 7.97 -9.75 -8.50
CA CYS A 96 8.86 -10.37 -9.48
C CYS A 96 8.79 -11.90 -9.41
N ASP A 97 8.84 -12.46 -8.20
CA ASP A 97 8.79 -13.92 -7.99
C ASP A 97 7.44 -14.52 -8.48
N ILE A 98 6.33 -13.83 -8.25
CA ILE A 98 5.00 -14.25 -8.73
C ILE A 98 4.94 -14.14 -10.27
N LYS A 99 5.47 -13.06 -10.85
CA LYS A 99 5.53 -12.89 -12.32
C LYS A 99 6.33 -13.97 -13.00
N GLN A 100 7.48 -14.32 -12.44
CA GLN A 100 8.35 -15.39 -12.96
C GLN A 100 7.72 -16.79 -12.89
N LYS A 101 6.72 -17.00 -12.04
CA LYS A 101 5.91 -18.22 -12.00
C LYS A 101 4.86 -18.31 -13.12
N GLY A 102 4.82 -17.31 -14.02
CA GLY A 102 3.94 -17.31 -15.18
C GLY A 102 2.57 -16.67 -14.96
N VAL A 103 2.35 -15.99 -13.84
CA VAL A 103 1.10 -15.28 -13.58
C VAL A 103 0.92 -14.14 -14.58
N ASN A 104 -0.29 -14.03 -15.13
CA ASN A 104 -0.62 -13.03 -16.14
C ASN A 104 -0.55 -11.61 -15.55
N GLU A 105 -0.04 -10.66 -16.32
CA GLU A 105 0.06 -9.26 -15.89
C GLU A 105 -1.30 -8.65 -15.52
N SER A 106 -2.37 -9.07 -16.19
CA SER A 106 -3.74 -8.63 -15.90
C SER A 106 -4.27 -9.06 -14.52
N GLU A 107 -3.63 -10.04 -13.88
CA GLU A 107 -3.98 -10.47 -12.52
C GLU A 107 -3.28 -9.64 -11.44
N PHE A 108 -2.27 -8.86 -11.81
CA PHE A 108 -1.55 -8.03 -10.85
C PHE A 108 -2.30 -6.73 -10.53
N PRO A 109 -2.22 -6.25 -9.29
CA PRO A 109 -2.66 -4.90 -8.97
C PRO A 109 -1.83 -3.86 -9.73
N THR A 110 -2.42 -2.72 -10.03
CA THR A 110 -1.76 -1.64 -10.77
C THR A 110 -0.86 -0.77 -9.90
N GLY A 111 -0.75 -1.12 -8.62
CA GLY A 111 0.12 -0.44 -7.67
C GLY A 111 0.00 -1.00 -6.27
N ILE A 112 0.74 -0.38 -5.36
CA ILE A 112 0.79 -0.73 -3.94
C ILE A 112 0.40 0.47 -3.09
N LEU A 113 -0.29 0.21 -1.98
CA LEU A 113 -0.63 1.17 -0.94
C LEU A 113 0.05 0.72 0.36
N CYS A 114 1.18 1.34 0.67
CA CYS A 114 1.92 1.07 1.89
C CYS A 114 1.36 1.90 3.04
N ILE A 115 0.91 1.25 4.11
CA ILE A 115 0.31 1.90 5.28
C ILE A 115 1.19 1.62 6.50
N SER A 116 1.66 2.69 7.15
CA SER A 116 2.52 2.64 8.33
C SER A 116 2.15 3.76 9.31
N ASP A 117 2.63 3.67 10.54
CA ASP A 117 2.56 4.73 11.57
C ASP A 117 3.82 5.59 11.63
N SER A 118 4.81 5.29 10.81
CA SER A 118 6.08 6.01 10.78
C SER A 118 6.32 6.68 9.42
N GLU A 119 7.19 7.68 9.43
CA GLU A 119 7.68 8.26 8.20
C GLU A 119 8.46 7.21 7.42
N PHE A 120 8.08 7.06 6.15
CA PHE A 120 8.84 6.22 5.24
C PHE A 120 10.25 6.83 5.10
N ASN A 121 11.23 6.08 5.58
CA ASN A 121 12.61 6.56 5.61
C ASN A 121 13.07 6.97 4.20
N PRO A 122 13.47 8.24 3.99
CA PRO A 122 13.96 8.71 2.69
C PRO A 122 15.11 7.89 2.12
N THR A 123 15.87 7.21 2.98
CA THR A 123 16.97 6.32 2.52
C THR A 123 16.46 5.03 1.91
N GLN A 124 15.27 4.56 2.31
CA GLN A 124 14.64 3.35 1.77
C GLN A 124 13.79 3.63 0.52
N LEU A 125 13.19 4.82 0.46
CA LEU A 125 12.25 5.22 -0.60
C LEU A 125 12.71 6.48 -1.36
N ASN A 126 14.01 6.65 -1.52
CA ASN A 126 14.54 7.71 -2.38
C ASN A 126 14.28 7.37 -3.87
N SER A 127 14.46 8.38 -4.70
CA SER A 127 14.25 8.25 -6.16
C SER A 127 15.06 7.11 -6.80
N THR A 128 16.24 6.82 -6.28
CA THR A 128 17.12 5.74 -6.75
C THR A 128 16.50 4.37 -6.45
N ASN A 129 16.00 4.15 -5.22
CA ASN A 129 15.39 2.89 -4.82
C ASN A 129 14.07 2.63 -5.55
N VAL A 130 13.27 3.67 -5.79
CA VAL A 130 12.05 3.56 -6.60
C VAL A 130 12.38 3.21 -8.04
N LYS A 131 13.37 3.88 -8.66
CA LYS A 131 13.83 3.54 -10.02
C LYS A 131 14.37 2.11 -10.10
N ALA A 132 15.14 1.67 -9.11
CA ALA A 132 15.63 0.29 -9.02
C ALA A 132 14.47 -0.72 -8.90
N ALA A 133 13.43 -0.41 -8.13
CA ALA A 133 12.22 -1.22 -8.01
C ALA A 133 11.50 -1.35 -9.36
N LEU A 134 11.25 -0.24 -10.05
CA LEU A 134 10.61 -0.23 -11.38
C LEU A 134 11.46 -0.97 -12.41
N PHE A 135 12.77 -0.85 -12.35
CA PHE A 135 13.69 -1.60 -13.20
C PHE A 135 13.60 -3.12 -12.92
N SER A 136 13.49 -3.52 -11.65
CA SER A 136 13.31 -4.93 -11.28
C SER A 136 12.01 -5.52 -11.84
N LEU A 137 10.91 -4.76 -11.80
CA LEU A 137 9.65 -5.18 -12.42
C LEU A 137 9.82 -5.38 -13.94
N ARG A 138 10.53 -4.48 -14.63
CA ARG A 138 10.82 -4.65 -16.06
C ARG A 138 11.59 -5.92 -16.35
N ASN A 139 12.64 -6.18 -15.56
CA ASN A 139 13.47 -7.38 -15.72
C ASN A 139 12.71 -8.68 -15.41
N ALA A 140 11.70 -8.63 -14.56
CA ALA A 140 10.82 -9.75 -14.26
C ALA A 140 9.80 -10.06 -15.38
N GLY A 141 9.73 -9.22 -16.42
CA GLY A 141 8.87 -9.45 -17.58
C GLY A 141 7.55 -8.66 -17.57
N PHE A 142 7.41 -7.65 -16.71
CA PHE A 142 6.29 -6.73 -16.81
C PHE A 142 6.43 -5.81 -18.04
N SER A 143 5.31 -5.48 -18.67
CA SER A 143 5.28 -4.60 -19.83
C SER A 143 5.75 -3.18 -19.45
N LYS A 144 6.21 -2.44 -20.46
CA LYS A 144 6.59 -1.03 -20.27
C LYS A 144 5.42 -0.20 -19.78
N ASP A 145 4.21 -0.46 -20.29
CA ASP A 145 3.01 0.27 -19.91
C ASP A 145 2.62 -0.01 -18.46
N TYR A 146 2.67 -1.26 -18.01
CA TYR A 146 2.45 -1.62 -16.61
C TYR A 146 3.40 -0.88 -15.69
N VAL A 147 4.71 -0.94 -15.96
CA VAL A 147 5.74 -0.32 -15.12
C VAL A 147 5.62 1.21 -15.12
N ASN A 148 5.34 1.82 -16.28
CA ASN A 148 5.18 3.28 -16.37
C ASN A 148 3.94 3.81 -15.62
N ASN A 149 2.93 2.96 -15.44
CA ASN A 149 1.69 3.31 -14.74
C ASN A 149 1.61 2.73 -13.33
N PHE A 150 2.59 1.93 -12.91
CA PHE A 150 2.63 1.35 -11.56
C PHE A 150 2.68 2.43 -10.50
N LYS A 151 1.75 2.39 -9.56
CA LYS A 151 1.59 3.40 -8.52
C LYS A 151 2.17 2.91 -7.20
N ILE A 152 2.89 3.80 -6.54
CA ILE A 152 3.41 3.58 -5.20
C ILE A 152 2.80 4.67 -4.32
N VAL A 153 1.90 4.25 -3.44
CA VAL A 153 1.25 5.14 -2.49
C VAL A 153 1.78 4.83 -1.10
N LEU A 154 2.25 5.85 -0.41
CA LEU A 154 2.79 5.77 0.93
C LEU A 154 1.88 6.56 1.85
N TRP A 155 1.30 5.91 2.85
CA TRP A 155 0.39 6.54 3.80
C TRP A 155 0.89 6.36 5.23
N ASN A 156 1.36 7.48 5.80
CA ASN A 156 1.67 7.56 7.22
C ASN A 156 0.40 7.95 7.98
N LEU A 157 -0.12 7.06 8.83
CA LEU A 157 -1.33 7.30 9.63
C LEU A 157 -1.09 8.23 10.82
N GLN A 158 0.17 8.48 11.18
CA GLN A 158 0.55 9.48 12.18
C GLN A 158 1.14 10.70 11.50
N SER A 159 0.71 11.89 11.92
CA SER A 159 1.32 13.14 11.52
C SER A 159 2.24 13.63 12.63
N ASN A 160 3.54 13.76 12.34
CA ASN A 160 4.50 14.31 13.29
C ASN A 160 4.47 15.84 13.35
N HIS A 161 3.58 16.49 12.58
CA HIS A 161 3.41 17.94 12.62
C HIS A 161 2.41 18.33 13.70
N HIS A 162 2.92 18.72 14.87
CA HIS A 162 2.17 19.48 15.84
C HIS A 162 1.62 20.75 15.19
N GLY A 163 0.32 20.79 14.93
CA GLY A 163 -0.37 22.04 14.59
C GLY A 163 -1.08 22.12 13.23
N SER A 164 -1.15 21.09 12.43
CA SER A 164 -1.94 21.15 11.20
C SER A 164 -2.96 20.02 11.13
N THR A 165 -4.19 20.31 11.50
CA THR A 165 -5.35 19.43 11.35
C THR A 165 -5.92 19.39 9.92
N THR A 166 -5.28 20.02 8.96
CA THR A 166 -5.82 20.22 7.60
C THR A 166 -4.78 20.11 6.48
N GLY A 167 -3.63 19.51 6.74
CA GLY A 167 -2.57 19.47 5.74
C GLY A 167 -2.64 18.27 4.80
N LYS A 168 -3.53 18.29 3.80
CA LYS A 168 -3.33 17.50 2.58
C LYS A 168 -2.06 18.01 1.90
N LYS A 169 -0.90 17.50 2.23
CA LYS A 169 0.27 17.68 1.39
C LYS A 169 0.44 16.45 0.51
N PHE A 170 -0.04 16.56 -0.72
CA PHE A 170 0.38 15.70 -1.80
C PHE A 170 1.84 16.07 -2.12
N GLU A 171 2.77 15.36 -1.54
CA GLU A 171 4.16 15.46 -1.95
C GLU A 171 4.46 14.29 -2.86
N THR A 172 4.74 14.60 -4.13
CA THR A 172 5.38 13.61 -5.01
C THR A 172 6.81 13.42 -4.49
N PHE A 173 7.21 12.19 -4.24
CA PHE A 173 8.56 11.86 -3.78
C PHE A 173 9.56 12.14 -4.91
N GLY A 174 10.15 13.32 -4.88
CA GLY A 174 11.04 13.79 -5.93
C GLY A 174 10.35 13.81 -7.31
N ASN A 175 11.12 13.86 -8.37
CA ASN A 175 10.61 13.85 -9.75
C ASN A 175 10.22 12.44 -10.24
N VAL A 176 9.86 11.52 -9.35
CA VAL A 176 9.43 10.16 -9.75
C VAL A 176 7.93 10.15 -9.96
N LYS A 177 7.53 9.98 -11.19
CA LYS A 177 6.14 9.86 -11.60
C LYS A 177 5.45 8.70 -10.87
N ASN A 178 4.19 8.89 -10.44
CA ASN A 178 3.34 7.87 -9.82
C ASN A 178 3.75 7.42 -8.40
N VAL A 179 4.53 8.21 -7.68
CA VAL A 179 4.76 8.04 -6.24
C VAL A 179 4.01 9.13 -5.49
N PHE A 180 3.19 8.73 -4.52
CA PHE A 180 2.32 9.62 -3.74
C PHE A 180 2.56 9.41 -2.26
N TYR A 181 2.58 10.49 -1.49
CA TYR A 181 2.73 10.45 -0.05
C TYR A 181 1.57 11.14 0.64
N PHE A 182 1.00 10.47 1.63
CA PHE A 182 -0.05 11.01 2.50
C PHE A 182 0.38 10.92 3.96
N SER A 183 0.05 11.95 4.74
CA SER A 183 0.34 12.03 6.16
C SER A 183 -0.92 12.36 6.95
N GLY A 184 -1.14 11.64 8.05
CA GLY A 184 -2.33 11.76 8.89
C GLY A 184 -3.50 10.92 8.36
N TYR A 185 -4.46 10.61 9.26
CA TYR A 185 -5.65 9.85 8.91
C TYR A 185 -6.78 10.81 8.52
N ASP A 186 -7.20 10.73 7.26
CA ASP A 186 -8.31 11.52 6.72
C ASP A 186 -9.08 10.66 5.70
N GLY A 187 -10.41 10.58 5.87
CA GLY A 187 -11.29 9.84 4.96
C GLY A 187 -11.25 10.35 3.52
N SER A 188 -10.90 11.62 3.29
CA SER A 188 -10.73 12.16 1.94
C SER A 188 -9.56 11.52 1.18
N THR A 189 -8.57 10.96 1.87
CA THR A 189 -7.50 10.17 1.24
C THR A 189 -8.06 8.91 0.60
N VAL A 190 -9.00 8.23 1.25
CA VAL A 190 -9.68 7.06 0.67
C VAL A 190 -10.47 7.47 -0.57
N ALA A 191 -11.25 8.56 -0.49
CA ALA A 191 -12.02 9.07 -1.62
C ALA A 191 -11.12 9.40 -2.83
N PHE A 192 -9.98 10.04 -2.59
CA PHE A 192 -8.99 10.30 -3.63
C PHE A 192 -8.44 9.03 -4.25
N LEU A 193 -8.04 8.04 -3.43
CA LEU A 193 -7.46 6.78 -3.90
C LEU A 193 -8.45 5.91 -4.67
N THR A 194 -9.75 6.04 -4.40
CA THR A 194 -10.83 5.29 -5.07
C THR A 194 -11.45 6.02 -6.24
N GLY A 195 -11.02 7.27 -6.52
CA GLY A 195 -11.62 8.09 -7.57
C GLY A 195 -13.02 8.62 -7.23
N SER A 196 -13.45 8.52 -5.96
CA SER A 196 -14.79 8.98 -5.50
C SER A 196 -14.87 10.49 -5.28
N ASP A 197 -13.79 11.21 -5.44
CA ASP A 197 -13.66 12.67 -5.19
C ASP A 197 -14.12 13.52 -6.40
N GLN A 198 -14.83 12.92 -7.36
CA GLN A 198 -15.36 13.61 -8.53
C GLN A 198 -16.84 14.02 -8.31
N HIS A 199 -17.05 15.00 -7.44
CA HIS A 199 -18.28 15.80 -7.40
C HIS A 199 -17.97 17.26 -7.17
#